data_dc08bfe30e57c803adcb6d2f1e7d30ba
#
_entry.id   dc08bfe30e57c803adcb6d2f1e7d30ba
#
_cell.length_a   1.000
_cell.length_b   1.000
_cell.length_c   1.000
_cell.angle_alpha   90.00
_cell.angle_beta   90.00
_cell.angle_gamma   90.00
#
_symmetry.space_group_name_H-M   'P 1'
#
loop_
_entity.id
_entity.type
_entity.pdbx_description
1 polymer ?
#
loop_
_entity_poly.entity_id
_entity_poly.type
_entity_poly.pdbx_seq_one_letter_code
_entity_poly.pdbx_strand_id
1 'polypeptide(L)'
;VHILSHTLHYGTGVFEGVRAYLTENGPAIFKLKDHTKRLFDAASKIGINISFTEDELNKAQCDTLIKNNLKEGYLRTIVFLGNEGLGLRAKDLSVNVAVAAWEWPSYMDPEAKKNGISVIKSSHTQYENPLHSGNKIIGTYFSNTMALHEALDKGADEALMLDKNGYISEGSGENIFIVKDDVIYTPTTEHCLNGITRQSVMQIAEDLQLQIFEKDIDYEYLLNADEAFFTGTAVEILSLIHISEPTRPRLIS
;
A
#
# COMPACT_ATOMS: atom_id res chain seq x y z
N VAL A 1 18.29 10.12 -11.90
CA VAL A 1 18.37 10.62 -10.51
C VAL A 1 19.82 10.75 -10.13
N HIS A 2 20.21 11.89 -9.54
CA HIS A 2 21.58 12.11 -9.11
C HIS A 2 21.88 11.32 -7.82
N ILE A 3 23.10 10.78 -7.68
CA ILE A 3 23.46 9.96 -6.51
C ILE A 3 23.35 10.72 -5.18
N LEU A 4 23.50 12.04 -5.21
CA LEU A 4 23.36 12.91 -4.04
C LEU A 4 21.92 13.44 -3.84
N SER A 5 20.92 12.91 -4.57
CA SER A 5 19.53 13.29 -4.30
C SER A 5 19.17 13.02 -2.85
N HIS A 6 18.64 14.03 -2.16
CA HIS A 6 18.37 13.99 -0.72
C HIS A 6 17.44 12.81 -0.35
N THR A 7 16.42 12.57 -1.15
CA THR A 7 15.50 11.44 -0.94
C THR A 7 16.21 10.08 -0.97
N LEU A 8 17.23 9.91 -1.80
CA LEU A 8 17.98 8.65 -1.88
C LEU A 8 18.73 8.34 -0.57
N HIS A 9 19.16 9.39 0.16
CA HIS A 9 19.90 9.23 1.41
C HIS A 9 18.99 9.18 2.65
N TYR A 10 17.86 9.90 2.63
CA TYR A 10 17.07 10.14 3.83
C TYR A 10 15.61 9.72 3.71
N GLY A 11 15.18 9.16 2.58
CA GLY A 11 13.81 8.70 2.36
C GLY A 11 12.76 9.81 2.32
N THR A 12 13.18 11.08 2.20
CA THR A 12 12.31 12.26 2.20
C THR A 12 11.62 12.41 0.84
N GLY A 13 10.49 11.78 0.68
CA GLY A 13 9.69 11.80 -0.53
C GLY A 13 8.43 11.00 -0.37
N VAL A 14 7.54 11.07 -1.35
CA VAL A 14 6.27 10.34 -1.36
C VAL A 14 6.07 9.65 -2.69
N PHE A 15 5.23 8.62 -2.70
CA PHE A 15 4.92 7.91 -3.93
C PHE A 15 3.48 7.42 -3.97
N GLU A 16 3.03 7.14 -5.18
CA GLU A 16 1.75 6.45 -5.43
C GLU A 16 1.94 5.29 -6.40
N GLY A 17 1.04 4.34 -6.26
CA GLY A 17 0.88 3.25 -7.21
C GLY A 17 -0.55 3.23 -7.71
N VAL A 18 -0.72 3.26 -9.02
CA VAL A 18 -2.03 3.32 -9.67
C VAL A 18 -2.11 2.25 -10.75
N ARG A 19 -3.27 1.62 -10.90
CA ARG A 19 -3.46 0.58 -11.90
C ARG A 19 -4.37 1.03 -13.03
N ALA A 20 -3.97 0.72 -14.25
CA ALA A 20 -4.77 0.91 -15.44
C ALA A 20 -5.27 -0.44 -15.94
N TYR A 21 -6.54 -0.50 -16.31
CA TYR A 21 -7.22 -1.68 -16.83
C TYR A 21 -7.72 -1.43 -18.24
N LEU A 22 -7.69 -2.46 -19.06
CA LEU A 22 -8.36 -2.42 -20.35
C LEU A 22 -9.87 -2.61 -20.14
N THR A 23 -10.64 -1.63 -20.60
CA THR A 23 -12.10 -1.66 -20.56
C THR A 23 -12.67 -1.70 -21.97
N GLU A 24 -13.97 -1.90 -22.10
CA GLU A 24 -14.68 -1.84 -23.39
C GLU A 24 -14.50 -0.48 -24.08
N ASN A 25 -14.29 0.59 -23.32
CA ASN A 25 -14.09 1.95 -23.83
C ASN A 25 -12.60 2.33 -23.97
N GLY A 26 -11.69 1.36 -23.85
CA GLY A 26 -10.24 1.56 -23.87
C GLY A 26 -9.60 1.57 -22.48
N PRO A 27 -8.30 1.93 -22.38
CA PRO A 27 -7.59 1.97 -21.11
C PRO A 27 -8.20 2.97 -20.13
N ALA A 28 -8.41 2.54 -18.87
CA ALA A 28 -8.90 3.40 -17.80
C ALA A 28 -8.04 3.23 -16.55
N ILE A 29 -7.63 4.33 -15.94
CA ILE A 29 -6.88 4.32 -14.69
C ILE A 29 -7.88 4.36 -13.53
N PHE A 30 -7.85 3.32 -12.69
CA PHE A 30 -8.79 3.21 -11.57
C PHE A 30 -8.49 4.24 -10.49
N LYS A 31 -9.51 5.03 -10.11
CA LYS A 31 -9.43 6.01 -9.00
C LYS A 31 -8.24 6.98 -9.11
N LEU A 32 -7.86 7.39 -10.33
CA LEU A 32 -6.68 8.25 -10.58
C LEU A 32 -6.68 9.51 -9.73
N LYS A 33 -7.81 10.22 -9.67
CA LYS A 33 -7.92 11.49 -8.91
C LYS A 33 -7.73 11.28 -7.40
N ASP A 34 -8.27 10.20 -6.85
CA ASP A 34 -8.12 9.87 -5.43
C ASP A 34 -6.66 9.56 -5.08
N HIS A 35 -5.95 8.83 -5.95
CA HIS A 35 -4.52 8.57 -5.81
C HIS A 35 -3.70 9.85 -5.89
N THR A 36 -3.97 10.69 -6.88
CA THR A 36 -3.24 11.97 -7.04
C THR A 36 -3.48 12.87 -5.83
N LYS A 37 -4.74 13.01 -5.38
CA LYS A 37 -5.04 13.77 -4.17
C LYS A 37 -4.26 13.25 -2.95
N ARG A 38 -4.23 11.93 -2.72
CA ARG A 38 -3.48 11.34 -1.60
C ARG A 38 -1.97 11.59 -1.70
N LEU A 39 -1.40 11.60 -2.91
CA LEU A 39 0.00 11.96 -3.13
C LEU A 39 0.28 13.41 -2.71
N PHE A 40 -0.58 14.36 -3.10
CA PHE A 40 -0.44 15.77 -2.72
C PHE A 40 -0.61 15.97 -1.22
N ASP A 41 -1.61 15.32 -0.62
CA ASP A 41 -1.83 15.36 0.84
C ASP A 41 -0.60 14.82 1.60
N ALA A 42 -0.03 13.70 1.14
CA ALA A 42 1.17 13.12 1.74
C ALA A 42 2.41 14.01 1.58
N ALA A 43 2.61 14.61 0.40
CA ALA A 43 3.70 15.55 0.15
C ALA A 43 3.60 16.77 1.07
N SER A 44 2.41 17.37 1.18
CA SER A 44 2.15 18.51 2.05
C SER A 44 2.45 18.21 3.52
N LYS A 45 2.10 17.03 4.01
CA LYS A 45 2.36 16.61 5.41
C LYS A 45 3.83 16.54 5.77
N ILE A 46 4.70 16.26 4.81
CA ILE A 46 6.16 16.25 5.02
C ILE A 46 6.85 17.52 4.51
N GLY A 47 6.07 18.58 4.25
CA GLY A 47 6.58 19.89 3.87
C GLY A 47 7.10 19.96 2.43
N ILE A 48 6.71 19.05 1.55
CA ILE A 48 7.04 19.08 0.12
C ILE A 48 5.90 19.77 -0.65
N ASN A 49 6.22 20.88 -1.29
CA ASN A 49 5.29 21.61 -2.15
C ASN A 49 5.49 21.21 -3.61
N ILE A 50 4.52 20.49 -4.17
CA ILE A 50 4.54 20.10 -5.58
C ILE A 50 4.14 21.33 -6.42
N SER A 51 4.99 21.70 -7.39
CA SER A 51 4.80 22.88 -8.24
C SER A 51 3.76 22.72 -9.36
N PHE A 52 3.24 21.52 -9.56
CA PHE A 52 2.20 21.18 -10.52
C PHE A 52 0.83 21.11 -9.84
N THR A 53 -0.23 21.25 -10.61
CA THR A 53 -1.60 20.98 -10.15
C THR A 53 -1.90 19.47 -10.21
N GLU A 54 -2.92 19.04 -9.48
CA GLU A 54 -3.43 17.66 -9.55
C GLU A 54 -3.86 17.29 -10.98
N ASP A 55 -4.50 18.21 -11.71
CA ASP A 55 -4.95 17.97 -13.09
C ASP A 55 -3.77 17.82 -14.07
N GLU A 56 -2.71 18.64 -13.92
CA GLU A 56 -1.50 18.47 -14.72
C GLU A 56 -0.83 17.12 -14.45
N LEU A 57 -0.79 16.68 -13.20
CA LEU A 57 -0.22 15.38 -12.86
C LEU A 57 -1.11 14.22 -13.34
N ASN A 58 -2.42 14.34 -13.22
CA ASN A 58 -3.37 13.37 -13.78
C ASN A 58 -3.17 13.21 -15.30
N LYS A 59 -3.05 14.35 -16.01
CA LYS A 59 -2.76 14.33 -17.44
C LYS A 59 -1.41 13.66 -17.74
N ALA A 60 -0.36 13.99 -17.00
CA ALA A 60 0.97 13.40 -17.19
C ALA A 60 0.96 11.87 -16.96
N GLN A 61 0.19 11.37 -16.02
CA GLN A 61 0.02 9.93 -15.79
C GLN A 61 -0.68 9.27 -16.99
N CYS A 62 -1.77 9.84 -17.50
CA CYS A 62 -2.43 9.35 -18.72
C CYS A 62 -1.49 9.39 -19.94
N ASP A 63 -0.78 10.50 -20.14
CA ASP A 63 0.16 10.66 -21.24
C ASP A 63 1.32 9.64 -21.15
N THR A 64 1.75 9.28 -19.95
CA THR A 64 2.79 8.26 -19.73
C THR A 64 2.31 6.88 -20.19
N LEU A 65 1.07 6.50 -19.88
CA LEU A 65 0.47 5.25 -20.36
C LEU A 65 0.43 5.21 -21.90
N ILE A 66 -0.08 6.28 -22.50
CA ILE A 66 -0.23 6.40 -23.95
C ILE A 66 1.14 6.32 -24.65
N LYS A 67 2.13 7.09 -24.17
CA LYS A 67 3.48 7.10 -24.77
C LYS A 67 4.22 5.77 -24.67
N ASN A 68 3.89 4.96 -23.67
CA ASN A 68 4.43 3.61 -23.54
C ASN A 68 3.59 2.55 -24.26
N ASN A 69 2.52 2.94 -24.98
CA ASN A 69 1.59 2.05 -25.68
C ASN A 69 0.96 0.98 -24.77
N LEU A 70 0.75 1.29 -23.49
CA LEU A 70 0.17 0.37 -22.53
C LEU A 70 -1.36 0.46 -22.59
N LYS A 71 -2.01 -0.69 -22.77
CA LYS A 71 -3.46 -0.83 -22.65
C LYS A 71 -3.91 -1.09 -21.22
N GLU A 72 -3.07 -1.76 -20.47
CA GLU A 72 -3.19 -2.01 -19.03
C GLU A 72 -1.81 -2.03 -18.41
N GLY A 73 -1.71 -1.84 -17.10
CA GLY A 73 -0.43 -1.83 -16.41
C GLY A 73 -0.47 -1.07 -15.09
N TYR A 74 0.69 -0.86 -14.57
CA TYR A 74 0.91 -0.17 -13.31
C TYR A 74 1.68 1.12 -13.54
N LEU A 75 1.24 2.18 -12.84
CA LEU A 75 1.94 3.46 -12.83
C LEU A 75 2.50 3.71 -11.43
N ARG A 76 3.72 4.18 -11.37
CA ARG A 76 4.38 4.67 -10.17
C ARG A 76 4.69 6.15 -10.32
N THR A 77 3.99 6.96 -9.58
CA THR A 77 4.33 8.38 -9.43
C THR A 77 5.17 8.54 -8.17
N ILE A 78 6.28 9.23 -8.28
CA ILE A 78 7.21 9.50 -7.17
C ILE A 78 7.52 10.99 -7.12
N VAL A 79 7.50 11.56 -5.92
CA VAL A 79 7.93 12.93 -5.63
C VAL A 79 9.15 12.85 -4.74
N PHE A 80 10.25 13.45 -5.16
CA PHE A 80 11.52 13.35 -4.47
C PHE A 80 12.31 14.66 -4.50
N LEU A 81 13.18 14.83 -3.52
CA LEU A 81 14.01 16.01 -3.37
C LEU A 81 15.33 15.88 -4.14
N GLY A 82 15.77 16.98 -4.71
CA GLY A 82 16.99 17.10 -5.52
C GLY A 82 18.28 16.95 -4.73
N ASN A 83 19.37 17.45 -5.32
CA ASN A 83 20.74 17.26 -4.85
C ASN A 83 21.50 18.57 -4.56
N GLU A 84 20.77 19.68 -4.39
CA GLU A 84 21.36 21.00 -4.13
C GLU A 84 21.97 21.12 -2.73
N GLY A 85 21.61 20.20 -1.82
CA GLY A 85 22.16 20.12 -0.47
C GLY A 85 22.04 18.70 0.09
N LEU A 86 23.01 18.32 0.91
CA LEU A 86 23.06 17.04 1.62
C LEU A 86 23.06 17.28 3.14
N GLY A 87 22.55 16.29 3.87
CA GLY A 87 22.41 16.32 5.31
C GLY A 87 21.04 16.82 5.78
N LEU A 88 20.74 16.54 7.05
CA LEU A 88 19.40 16.78 7.64
C LEU A 88 19.02 18.27 7.74
N ARG A 89 19.99 19.16 7.59
CA ARG A 89 19.77 20.62 7.61
C ARG A 89 19.50 21.21 6.22
N ALA A 90 19.59 20.41 5.16
CA ALA A 90 19.33 20.88 3.81
C ALA A 90 17.88 21.35 3.66
N LYS A 91 17.73 22.54 3.08
CA LYS A 91 16.44 23.20 2.80
C LYS A 91 16.45 23.73 1.38
N ASP A 92 15.29 24.15 0.92
CA ASP A 92 15.11 24.77 -0.40
C ASP A 92 15.61 23.89 -1.57
N LEU A 93 15.46 22.56 -1.39
CA LEU A 93 15.81 21.58 -2.42
C LEU A 93 14.77 21.58 -3.53
N SER A 94 15.20 21.34 -4.75
CA SER A 94 14.27 21.18 -5.87
C SER A 94 13.34 19.98 -5.63
N VAL A 95 12.06 20.18 -5.93
CA VAL A 95 11.05 19.11 -5.89
C VAL A 95 10.92 18.54 -7.28
N ASN A 96 11.20 17.25 -7.41
CA ASN A 96 11.13 16.53 -8.66
C ASN A 96 9.94 15.57 -8.63
N VAL A 97 9.23 15.47 -9.76
CA VAL A 97 8.14 14.52 -9.96
C VAL A 97 8.47 13.62 -11.14
N ALA A 98 8.37 12.31 -10.95
CA ALA A 98 8.56 11.34 -12.02
C ALA A 98 7.36 10.37 -12.05
N VAL A 99 6.94 10.02 -13.27
CA VAL A 99 5.93 9.00 -13.52
C VAL A 99 6.55 7.89 -14.35
N ALA A 100 6.54 6.67 -13.83
CA ALA A 100 6.93 5.47 -14.54
C ALA A 100 5.69 4.60 -14.81
N ALA A 101 5.63 3.94 -15.96
CA ALA A 101 4.56 2.98 -16.28
C ALA A 101 5.15 1.75 -16.94
N TRP A 102 4.61 0.57 -16.58
CA TRP A 102 5.02 -0.72 -17.14
C TRP A 102 3.89 -1.74 -17.10
N GLU A 103 4.03 -2.78 -17.93
CA GLU A 103 3.15 -3.93 -17.83
C GLU A 103 3.40 -4.69 -16.53
N TRP A 104 2.34 -4.91 -15.77
CA TRP A 104 2.42 -5.69 -14.55
C TRP A 104 1.18 -6.59 -14.45
N PRO A 105 1.21 -7.75 -15.07
CA PRO A 105 0.03 -8.61 -15.19
C PRO A 105 -0.50 -9.07 -13.82
N SER A 106 0.39 -9.38 -12.89
CA SER A 106 0.03 -9.72 -11.52
C SER A 106 1.18 -9.41 -10.56
N TYR A 107 0.87 -8.95 -9.36
CA TYR A 107 1.83 -8.84 -8.26
C TYR A 107 2.15 -10.21 -7.66
N MET A 108 1.11 -11.02 -7.51
CA MET A 108 1.21 -12.39 -7.01
C MET A 108 1.12 -13.40 -8.16
N ASP A 109 1.62 -14.60 -7.90
CA ASP A 109 1.43 -15.74 -8.80
C ASP A 109 -0.07 -15.97 -9.07
N PRO A 110 -0.49 -16.33 -10.29
CA PRO A 110 -1.89 -16.65 -10.60
C PRO A 110 -2.52 -17.71 -9.68
N GLU A 111 -1.74 -18.70 -9.24
CA GLU A 111 -2.21 -19.72 -8.28
C GLU A 111 -2.48 -19.10 -6.90
N ALA A 112 -1.67 -18.13 -6.45
CA ALA A 112 -1.91 -17.41 -5.20
C ALA A 112 -3.21 -16.61 -5.23
N LYS A 113 -3.56 -16.00 -6.37
CA LYS A 113 -4.86 -15.33 -6.54
C LYS A 113 -6.05 -16.27 -6.43
N LYS A 114 -5.90 -17.51 -6.89
CA LYS A 114 -6.95 -18.52 -6.88
C LYS A 114 -7.08 -19.23 -5.54
N ASN A 115 -5.95 -19.56 -4.94
CA ASN A 115 -5.88 -20.42 -3.77
C ASN A 115 -5.68 -19.63 -2.45
N GLY A 116 -5.44 -18.32 -2.55
CA GLY A 116 -5.04 -17.50 -1.40
C GLY A 116 -3.57 -17.63 -1.04
N ILE A 117 -3.12 -16.86 -0.06
CA ILE A 117 -1.72 -16.79 0.39
C ILE A 117 -1.57 -17.12 1.87
N SER A 118 -0.36 -17.53 2.23
CA SER A 118 0.06 -17.73 3.61
C SER A 118 0.65 -16.45 4.19
N VAL A 119 0.32 -16.17 5.46
CA VAL A 119 0.72 -14.95 6.15
C VAL A 119 1.29 -15.29 7.52
N ILE A 120 2.35 -14.59 7.92
CA ILE A 120 2.86 -14.67 9.30
C ILE A 120 2.79 -13.32 10.00
N LYS A 121 2.61 -13.36 11.31
CA LYS A 121 2.79 -12.18 12.16
C LYS A 121 4.29 -11.81 12.18
N SER A 122 4.61 -10.60 11.68
CA SER A 122 5.99 -10.11 11.69
C SER A 122 6.43 -9.69 13.09
N SER A 123 7.74 -9.76 13.33
CA SER A 123 8.38 -9.14 14.48
C SER A 123 8.56 -7.62 14.32
N HIS A 124 8.43 -7.11 13.09
CA HIS A 124 8.45 -5.68 12.80
C HIS A 124 7.06 -5.08 12.98
N THR A 125 6.99 -3.99 13.74
CA THR A 125 5.76 -3.22 13.90
C THR A 125 5.63 -2.15 12.81
N GLN A 126 4.39 -1.77 12.53
CA GLN A 126 4.13 -0.64 11.63
C GLN A 126 4.75 0.64 12.18
N TYR A 127 5.30 1.46 11.26
CA TYR A 127 5.86 2.74 11.64
C TYR A 127 4.73 3.70 12.06
N GLU A 128 4.77 4.10 13.32
CA GLU A 128 3.79 5.02 13.88
C GLU A 128 4.43 6.37 14.20
N ASN A 129 4.00 7.37 13.47
CA ASN A 129 4.24 8.77 13.78
C ASN A 129 2.95 9.55 13.47
N PRO A 130 2.31 10.22 14.43
CA PRO A 130 1.02 10.89 14.22
C PRO A 130 0.99 11.90 13.09
N LEU A 131 2.16 12.46 12.72
CA LEU A 131 2.27 13.39 11.59
C LEU A 131 2.39 12.68 10.24
N HIS A 132 2.81 11.42 10.23
CA HIS A 132 3.17 10.70 9.00
C HIS A 132 2.41 9.39 8.82
N SER A 133 1.75 8.88 9.86
CA SER A 133 0.92 7.66 9.78
C SER A 133 -0.14 7.80 8.70
N GLY A 134 -0.40 6.68 8.02
CA GLY A 134 -1.39 6.64 6.95
C GLY A 134 -1.00 7.35 5.66
N ASN A 135 0.29 7.67 5.47
CA ASN A 135 0.79 8.31 4.23
C ASN A 135 1.87 7.47 3.55
N LYS A 136 1.90 7.52 2.21
CA LYS A 136 2.90 6.80 1.42
C LYS A 136 4.22 7.59 1.34
N ILE A 137 4.96 7.63 2.46
CA ILE A 137 6.28 8.26 2.56
C ILE A 137 7.35 7.21 2.26
N ILE A 138 8.32 7.53 1.40
CA ILE A 138 9.35 6.58 0.95
C ILE A 138 10.11 5.94 2.12
N GLY A 139 10.55 6.76 3.07
CA GLY A 139 11.38 6.30 4.18
C GLY A 139 10.67 5.35 5.16
N THR A 140 9.35 5.39 5.26
CA THR A 140 8.61 4.50 6.17
C THR A 140 8.50 3.07 5.65
N TYR A 141 8.63 2.87 4.34
CA TYR A 141 8.54 1.55 3.70
C TYR A 141 9.75 0.64 3.97
N PHE A 142 10.78 1.13 4.64
CA PHE A 142 11.87 0.28 5.09
C PHE A 142 11.37 -0.81 6.06
N SER A 143 10.58 -0.45 7.07
CA SER A 143 9.98 -1.43 8.01
C SER A 143 9.11 -2.46 7.30
N ASN A 144 8.30 -2.00 6.35
CA ASN A 144 7.43 -2.87 5.55
C ASN A 144 8.24 -3.89 4.72
N THR A 145 9.34 -3.42 4.11
CA THR A 145 10.26 -4.30 3.37
C THR A 145 10.90 -5.34 4.28
N MET A 146 11.34 -4.94 5.48
CA MET A 146 11.93 -5.88 6.44
C MET A 146 10.92 -6.91 6.95
N ALA A 147 9.67 -6.49 7.18
CA ALA A 147 8.59 -7.39 7.57
C ALA A 147 8.31 -8.44 6.48
N LEU A 148 8.23 -8.01 5.22
CA LEU A 148 8.03 -8.93 4.09
C LEU A 148 9.20 -9.90 3.94
N HIS A 149 10.46 -9.42 4.03
CA HIS A 149 11.62 -10.30 3.95
C HIS A 149 11.63 -11.33 5.08
N GLU A 150 11.27 -10.94 6.31
CA GLU A 150 11.09 -11.89 7.41
C GLU A 150 10.06 -12.98 7.08
N ALA A 151 8.94 -12.61 6.46
CA ALA A 151 7.92 -13.56 6.05
C ALA A 151 8.42 -14.54 4.98
N LEU A 152 9.07 -14.02 3.94
CA LEU A 152 9.63 -14.82 2.85
C LEU A 152 10.72 -15.78 3.35
N ASP A 153 11.61 -15.33 4.25
CA ASP A 153 12.65 -16.17 4.86
C ASP A 153 12.07 -17.32 5.70
N LYS A 154 10.86 -17.14 6.23
CA LYS A 154 10.12 -18.16 6.98
C LYS A 154 9.18 -18.99 6.09
N GLY A 155 9.19 -18.76 4.79
CA GLY A 155 8.41 -19.53 3.80
C GLY A 155 6.93 -19.15 3.73
N ALA A 156 6.56 -17.97 4.22
CA ALA A 156 5.25 -17.37 4.01
C ALA A 156 5.28 -16.40 2.81
N ASP A 157 4.12 -16.09 2.29
CA ASP A 157 3.98 -15.25 1.10
C ASP A 157 3.93 -13.75 1.46
N GLU A 158 3.44 -13.40 2.67
CA GLU A 158 3.28 -12.02 3.10
C GLU A 158 3.37 -11.90 4.64
N ALA A 159 3.64 -10.68 5.10
CA ALA A 159 3.73 -10.31 6.51
C ALA A 159 2.45 -9.63 6.99
N LEU A 160 2.03 -9.94 8.20
CA LEU A 160 1.05 -9.17 8.94
C LEU A 160 1.77 -8.34 9.99
N MET A 161 1.60 -7.03 9.95
CA MET A 161 2.22 -6.10 10.87
C MET A 161 1.22 -5.67 11.95
N LEU A 162 1.70 -5.54 13.16
CA LEU A 162 0.94 -5.00 14.28
C LEU A 162 1.36 -3.55 14.56
N ASP A 163 0.49 -2.82 15.24
CA ASP A 163 0.83 -1.54 15.84
C ASP A 163 1.65 -1.73 17.13
N LYS A 164 2.08 -0.64 17.77
CA LYS A 164 2.84 -0.68 19.04
C LYS A 164 2.04 -1.23 20.22
N ASN A 165 0.72 -1.27 20.16
CA ASN A 165 -0.16 -1.77 21.21
C ASN A 165 -0.47 -3.26 21.02
N GLY A 166 -0.05 -3.86 19.89
CA GLY A 166 -0.28 -5.25 19.54
C GLY A 166 -1.57 -5.51 18.76
N TYR A 167 -2.26 -4.46 18.32
CA TYR A 167 -3.39 -4.60 17.40
C TYR A 167 -2.93 -4.78 15.97
N ILE A 168 -3.74 -5.45 15.17
CA ILE A 168 -3.49 -5.63 13.74
C ILE A 168 -3.53 -4.26 13.05
N SER A 169 -2.51 -4.00 12.25
CA SER A 169 -2.40 -2.80 11.43
C SER A 169 -2.73 -3.12 9.96
N GLU A 170 -1.78 -3.68 9.24
CA GLU A 170 -1.91 -3.97 7.81
C GLU A 170 -0.88 -5.03 7.37
N GLY A 171 -0.91 -5.47 6.11
CA GLY A 171 0.18 -6.22 5.50
C GLY A 171 1.38 -5.32 5.19
N SER A 172 2.41 -5.85 4.52
CA SER A 172 3.57 -5.04 4.15
C SER A 172 3.23 -3.93 3.14
N GLY A 173 2.22 -4.12 2.31
CA GLY A 173 1.75 -3.15 1.32
C GLY A 173 0.24 -3.13 1.12
N GLU A 174 -0.54 -3.82 1.95
CA GLU A 174 -1.97 -4.09 1.80
C GLU A 174 -2.72 -3.86 3.10
N ASN A 175 -3.98 -3.39 2.99
CA ASN A 175 -4.89 -3.38 4.13
C ASN A 175 -5.51 -4.76 4.33
N ILE A 176 -5.92 -5.08 5.56
CA ILE A 176 -6.57 -6.34 5.91
C ILE A 176 -8.05 -6.13 6.22
N PHE A 177 -8.85 -7.09 5.78
CA PHE A 177 -10.24 -7.30 6.19
C PHE A 177 -10.40 -8.70 6.78
N ILE A 178 -11.31 -8.81 7.73
CA ILE A 178 -11.61 -10.03 8.46
C ILE A 178 -13.12 -10.24 8.43
N VAL A 179 -13.57 -11.44 8.11
CA VAL A 179 -14.98 -11.82 8.20
C VAL A 179 -15.18 -12.73 9.40
N LYS A 180 -16.15 -12.39 10.23
CA LYS A 180 -16.57 -13.22 11.36
C LYS A 180 -18.06 -13.06 11.63
N ASP A 181 -18.75 -14.20 11.72
CA ASP A 181 -20.20 -14.23 11.96
C ASP A 181 -20.98 -13.35 10.96
N ASP A 182 -20.66 -13.47 9.67
CA ASP A 182 -21.23 -12.70 8.54
C ASP A 182 -20.99 -11.17 8.62
N VAL A 183 -20.09 -10.70 9.48
CA VAL A 183 -19.72 -9.29 9.63
C VAL A 183 -18.28 -9.06 9.19
N ILE A 184 -18.08 -8.00 8.43
CA ILE A 184 -16.74 -7.59 7.94
C ILE A 184 -16.12 -6.60 8.94
N TYR A 185 -14.86 -6.79 9.25
CA TYR A 185 -14.07 -5.91 10.11
C TYR A 185 -12.76 -5.51 9.43
N THR A 186 -12.30 -4.29 9.68
CA THR A 186 -10.98 -3.80 9.23
C THR A 186 -10.38 -2.89 10.30
N PRO A 187 -9.05 -2.82 10.45
CA PRO A 187 -8.42 -1.88 11.36
C PRO A 187 -8.78 -0.42 11.09
N THR A 188 -8.78 0.40 12.13
CA THR A 188 -8.99 1.84 12.00
C THR A 188 -7.82 2.51 11.26
N THR A 189 -8.09 3.63 10.59
CA THR A 189 -7.05 4.39 9.87
C THR A 189 -6.08 5.14 10.78
N GLU A 190 -6.22 5.03 12.09
CA GLU A 190 -5.21 5.50 13.04
C GLU A 190 -3.94 4.62 12.99
N HIS A 191 -4.09 3.34 12.61
CA HIS A 191 -3.02 2.34 12.65
C HIS A 191 -2.58 1.85 11.27
N CYS A 192 -3.33 2.15 10.20
CA CYS A 192 -3.02 1.69 8.84
C CYS A 192 -3.22 2.78 7.80
N LEU A 193 -2.70 2.54 6.59
CA LEU A 193 -2.96 3.41 5.45
C LEU A 193 -4.47 3.40 5.11
N ASN A 194 -5.05 4.58 4.87
CA ASN A 194 -6.40 4.65 4.28
C ASN A 194 -6.32 4.28 2.79
N GLY A 195 -6.27 2.99 2.50
CA GLY A 195 -6.10 2.44 1.17
C GLY A 195 -7.27 2.77 0.24
N ILE A 196 -7.00 3.11 -1.02
CA ILE A 196 -8.05 3.42 -2.00
C ILE A 196 -8.84 2.15 -2.36
N THR A 197 -8.17 1.01 -2.45
CA THR A 197 -8.86 -0.28 -2.60
C THR A 197 -9.68 -0.61 -1.35
N ARG A 198 -9.16 -0.34 -0.14
CA ARG A 198 -9.91 -0.48 1.12
C ARG A 198 -11.20 0.34 1.09
N GLN A 199 -11.12 1.62 0.72
CA GLN A 199 -12.30 2.50 0.59
C GLN A 199 -13.31 1.96 -0.44
N SER A 200 -12.81 1.40 -1.55
CA SER A 200 -13.66 0.80 -2.58
C SER A 200 -14.39 -0.44 -2.07
N VAL A 201 -13.72 -1.29 -1.29
CA VAL A 201 -14.35 -2.47 -0.65
C VAL A 201 -15.40 -2.03 0.37
N MET A 202 -15.11 -1.02 1.19
CA MET A 202 -16.09 -0.49 2.15
C MET A 202 -17.32 0.06 1.44
N GLN A 203 -17.16 0.80 0.34
CA GLN A 203 -18.27 1.31 -0.45
C GLN A 203 -19.10 0.17 -1.07
N ILE A 204 -18.45 -0.86 -1.61
CA ILE A 204 -19.14 -2.04 -2.17
C ILE A 204 -19.92 -2.76 -1.08
N ALA A 205 -19.35 -2.93 0.11
CA ALA A 205 -20.05 -3.56 1.24
C ALA A 205 -21.30 -2.75 1.64
N GLU A 206 -21.20 -1.43 1.69
CA GLU A 206 -22.34 -0.54 1.94
C GLU A 206 -23.42 -0.67 0.85
N ASP A 207 -23.04 -0.62 -0.43
CA ASP A 207 -23.94 -0.75 -1.58
C ASP A 207 -24.67 -2.11 -1.57
N LEU A 208 -24.02 -3.16 -1.09
CA LEU A 208 -24.56 -4.51 -0.93
C LEU A 208 -25.28 -4.71 0.40
N GLN A 209 -25.37 -3.70 1.25
CA GLN A 209 -25.97 -3.73 2.59
C GLN A 209 -25.33 -4.79 3.52
N LEU A 210 -24.03 -5.09 3.32
CA LEU A 210 -23.25 -5.92 4.23
C LEU A 210 -22.82 -5.11 5.45
N GLN A 211 -22.80 -5.76 6.60
CA GLN A 211 -22.28 -5.13 7.81
C GLN A 211 -20.77 -5.03 7.77
N ILE A 212 -20.24 -3.83 7.92
CA ILE A 212 -18.81 -3.57 7.95
C ILE A 212 -18.47 -2.55 9.04
N PHE A 213 -17.43 -2.82 9.83
CA PHE A 213 -17.00 -1.96 10.93
C PHE A 213 -15.48 -1.79 10.97
N GLU A 214 -15.06 -0.58 11.31
CA GLU A 214 -13.69 -0.28 11.69
C GLU A 214 -13.53 -0.45 13.20
N LYS A 215 -12.50 -1.19 13.63
CA LYS A 215 -12.18 -1.37 15.06
C LYS A 215 -10.73 -1.78 15.25
N ASP A 216 -10.24 -1.67 16.47
CA ASP A 216 -9.02 -2.33 16.89
C ASP A 216 -9.25 -3.85 16.94
N ILE A 217 -8.34 -4.59 16.34
CA ILE A 217 -8.44 -6.04 16.18
C ILE A 217 -7.18 -6.66 16.78
N ASP A 218 -7.35 -7.51 17.76
CA ASP A 218 -6.24 -8.30 18.28
C ASP A 218 -5.94 -9.53 17.39
N TYR A 219 -4.75 -10.08 17.56
CA TYR A 219 -4.29 -11.20 16.75
C TYR A 219 -5.13 -12.48 16.97
N GLU A 220 -5.59 -12.70 18.21
CA GLU A 220 -6.43 -13.86 18.54
C GLU A 220 -7.80 -13.78 17.86
N TYR A 221 -8.35 -12.57 17.68
CA TYR A 221 -9.59 -12.38 16.93
C TYR A 221 -9.42 -12.82 15.47
N LEU A 222 -8.30 -12.49 14.84
CA LEU A 222 -7.98 -12.92 13.46
C LEU A 222 -7.83 -14.45 13.37
N LEU A 223 -7.16 -15.09 14.33
CA LEU A 223 -6.98 -16.55 14.33
C LEU A 223 -8.30 -17.33 14.47
N ASN A 224 -9.34 -16.68 14.98
CA ASN A 224 -10.68 -17.24 15.14
C ASN A 224 -11.68 -16.67 14.09
N ALA A 225 -11.21 -16.03 13.04
CA ALA A 225 -12.04 -15.52 11.95
C ALA A 225 -12.49 -16.64 11.02
N ASP A 226 -13.61 -16.41 10.34
CA ASP A 226 -14.12 -17.33 9.31
C ASP A 226 -13.34 -17.16 8.02
N GLU A 227 -13.03 -15.87 7.65
CA GLU A 227 -12.25 -15.51 6.47
C GLU A 227 -11.39 -14.28 6.76
N ALA A 228 -10.32 -14.12 5.99
CA ALA A 228 -9.55 -12.89 5.93
C ALA A 228 -9.02 -12.65 4.52
N PHE A 229 -8.86 -11.37 4.14
CA PHE A 229 -8.32 -11.01 2.84
C PHE A 229 -7.57 -9.67 2.90
N PHE A 230 -6.57 -9.55 2.04
CA PHE A 230 -5.86 -8.30 1.80
C PHE A 230 -6.47 -7.50 0.65
N THR A 231 -6.26 -6.18 0.72
CA THR A 231 -6.67 -5.25 -0.35
C THR A 231 -5.57 -4.24 -0.63
N GLY A 232 -5.28 -4.02 -1.91
CA GLY A 232 -4.27 -3.06 -2.33
C GLY A 232 -4.26 -2.87 -3.85
N THR A 233 -3.71 -1.77 -4.33
CA THR A 233 -3.66 -1.48 -5.77
C THR A 233 -2.86 -2.54 -6.54
N ALA A 234 -1.82 -3.13 -5.95
CA ALA A 234 -0.99 -4.14 -6.59
C ALA A 234 -1.63 -5.53 -6.52
N VAL A 235 -2.16 -5.91 -5.36
CA VAL A 235 -2.72 -7.25 -5.10
C VAL A 235 -4.21 -7.34 -5.44
N GLU A 236 -4.88 -6.20 -5.61
CA GLU A 236 -6.34 -6.10 -5.78
C GLU A 236 -7.07 -6.58 -4.52
N ILE A 237 -7.76 -7.73 -4.58
CA ILE A 237 -8.33 -8.45 -3.43
C ILE A 237 -7.69 -9.83 -3.39
N LEU A 238 -7.12 -10.20 -2.26
CA LEU A 238 -6.32 -11.41 -2.12
C LEU A 238 -6.70 -12.15 -0.84
N SER A 239 -7.24 -13.35 -0.98
CA SER A 239 -7.67 -14.20 0.13
C SER A 239 -6.47 -14.73 0.94
N LEU A 240 -6.65 -14.87 2.25
CA LEU A 240 -5.66 -15.46 3.16
C LEU A 240 -6.14 -16.86 3.55
N ILE A 241 -5.27 -17.86 3.39
CA ILE A 241 -5.61 -19.26 3.64
C ILE A 241 -4.89 -19.87 4.84
N HIS A 242 -3.78 -19.27 5.25
CA HIS A 242 -3.00 -19.74 6.37
C HIS A 242 -2.35 -18.56 7.11
N ILE A 243 -2.69 -18.42 8.38
CA ILE A 243 -2.17 -17.36 9.24
C ILE A 243 -1.45 -18.03 10.40
N SER A 244 -0.15 -17.78 10.57
CA SER A 244 0.67 -18.44 11.60
C SER A 244 1.56 -17.48 12.36
N GLU A 245 1.93 -17.88 13.56
CA GLU A 245 2.99 -17.21 14.32
C GLU A 245 4.38 -17.67 13.88
N PRO A 246 5.41 -16.80 13.99
CA PRO A 246 6.77 -17.13 13.55
C PRO A 246 7.41 -18.31 14.28
N THR A 247 6.87 -18.69 15.44
CA THR A 247 7.49 -19.66 16.37
C THR A 247 6.82 -21.02 16.42
N ARG A 248 5.70 -21.24 15.73
CA ARG A 248 5.07 -22.58 15.70
C ARG A 248 5.65 -23.39 14.55
N PRO A 249 6.34 -24.53 14.85
CA PRO A 249 6.69 -25.47 13.80
C PRO A 249 5.40 -25.98 13.14
N ARG A 250 5.38 -26.05 11.80
CA ARG A 250 4.30 -26.71 11.07
C ARG A 250 4.13 -28.12 11.61
N LEU A 251 3.01 -28.41 12.23
CA LEU A 251 2.57 -29.78 12.41
C LEU A 251 2.12 -30.26 11.02
N ILE A 252 3.04 -30.91 10.32
CA ILE A 252 2.70 -31.66 9.10
C ILE A 252 1.89 -32.87 9.57
N SER A 253 0.61 -32.85 9.30
CA SER A 253 -0.26 -34.03 9.42
C SER A 253 -0.36 -34.72 8.07
#